data_dbde023e4ad39f1a9acfb5543e6a10d9
#
_entry.id   dbde023e4ad39f1a9acfb5543e6a10d9
#
_cell.length_a   1.000
_cell.length_b   1.000
_cell.length_c   1.000
_cell.angle_alpha   90.00
_cell.angle_beta   90.00
_cell.angle_gamma   90.00
#
_symmetry.space_group_name_H-M   'P 1'
#
loop_
_entity.id
_entity.type
_entity.pdbx_description
1 polymer ?
#
loop_
_entity_poly.entity_id
_entity_poly.type
_entity_poly.pdbx_seq_one_letter_code
_entity_poly.pdbx_strand_id
1 'polypeptide(L)'
;MGPLLSMGDVLSGHARVYPDRVGARDLSRSMTFCEWNARACRLANALLGLGLRKGDRLGVLAYNCVEWMEIYAAVAKAGLVAVPINFRLVGREMRYIIENCEARALIVQDDLLAPIEEIRRDISIDKFIHFGGGRTSAGYLAYETIIADARDTEPEENVQPNDYWTFMYTSGTTGAPKGAIRSHGASALLSLSTAVELGFNRNDAALLAMPMCHANSLYFASTLTYCGGGVSVYNRKSFDPEHFLRTISEGGESFTSLVPTHYVMMLGLPAAARDGCETRRVTKLMISSAPARQDTKREIMAFFQNSGLFELYGSTEAGWVTMLHPDEQFTKLGSVGRECVGSAPIKLFDDRGQEVSEGEVGELYSQTPYTFDGYWRLPEKTRDAFRGTHCTVGDMARRDEDGFYYLVDRKSNMIISGGENVYPSEVEEVLGAHPAVKEVAVVGLPDAKWGERVHGVVVLRGGFSTIETELMVWCRERLAGYKRPRSIAIIPDEEMPRTATGKVQHRILKSRIAQTQPAN
;
A
#
# COMPACT_ATOMS: atom_id res chain seq x y z
N MET A 1 -6.16 -27.70 18.06
CA MET A 1 -5.21 -26.57 18.01
C MET A 1 -5.96 -25.38 18.53
N GLY A 2 -5.36 -24.58 19.42
CA GLY A 2 -5.95 -23.31 19.81
C GLY A 2 -6.07 -22.37 18.61
N PRO A 3 -6.94 -21.36 18.64
CA PRO A 3 -7.07 -20.39 17.56
C PRO A 3 -5.76 -19.62 17.39
N LEU A 4 -5.49 -19.19 16.15
CA LEU A 4 -4.44 -18.20 15.88
C LEU A 4 -4.77 -16.92 16.65
N LEU A 5 -3.77 -16.37 17.32
CA LEU A 5 -3.93 -15.17 18.13
C LEU A 5 -4.17 -13.95 17.25
N SER A 6 -5.13 -13.11 17.62
CA SER A 6 -5.32 -11.81 17.00
C SER A 6 -4.19 -10.85 17.36
N MET A 7 -4.07 -9.72 16.65
CA MET A 7 -3.15 -8.64 17.05
C MET A 7 -3.40 -8.18 18.49
N GLY A 8 -4.66 -8.16 18.93
CA GLY A 8 -5.04 -7.82 20.30
C GLY A 8 -4.46 -8.78 21.33
N ASP A 9 -4.57 -10.11 21.08
CA ASP A 9 -4.03 -11.15 21.98
C ASP A 9 -2.51 -11.10 22.05
N VAL A 10 -1.85 -10.91 20.89
CA VAL A 10 -0.39 -10.79 20.81
C VAL A 10 0.11 -9.57 21.60
N LEU A 11 -0.56 -8.45 21.48
CA LEU A 11 -0.23 -7.24 22.25
C LEU A 11 -0.39 -7.49 23.76
N SER A 12 -1.46 -8.15 24.19
CA SER A 12 -1.67 -8.54 25.61
C SER A 12 -0.54 -9.43 26.12
N GLY A 13 -0.09 -10.38 25.27
CA GLY A 13 1.06 -11.22 25.55
C GLY A 13 2.35 -10.41 25.77
N HIS A 14 2.63 -9.47 24.87
CA HIS A 14 3.83 -8.61 24.99
C HIS A 14 3.76 -7.64 26.17
N ALA A 15 2.58 -7.07 26.46
CA ALA A 15 2.38 -6.24 27.64
C ALA A 15 2.68 -6.97 28.95
N ARG A 16 2.40 -8.27 29.01
CA ARG A 16 2.72 -9.11 30.16
C ARG A 16 4.20 -9.50 30.24
N VAL A 17 4.84 -9.81 29.10
CA VAL A 17 6.19 -10.37 29.05
C VAL A 17 7.26 -9.29 28.97
N TYR A 18 6.97 -8.18 28.29
CA TYR A 18 7.89 -7.06 28.04
C TYR A 18 7.22 -5.71 28.34
N PRO A 19 6.66 -5.48 29.55
CA PRO A 19 5.81 -4.33 29.87
C PRO A 19 6.45 -2.97 29.54
N ASP A 20 7.74 -2.83 29.85
CA ASP A 20 8.48 -1.56 29.78
C ASP A 20 9.15 -1.31 28.42
N ARG A 21 9.07 -2.28 27.52
CA ARG A 21 9.65 -2.12 26.19
C ARG A 21 8.75 -1.24 25.32
N VAL A 22 9.35 -0.28 24.61
CA VAL A 22 8.63 0.55 23.63
C VAL A 22 8.13 -0.34 22.49
N GLY A 23 6.81 -0.44 22.34
CA GLY A 23 6.14 -1.21 21.29
C GLY A 23 5.70 -0.35 20.11
N ALA A 24 5.23 0.87 20.37
CA ALA A 24 4.80 1.81 19.36
C ALA A 24 5.20 3.24 19.70
N ARG A 25 5.58 4.02 18.69
CA ARG A 25 5.87 5.45 18.83
C ARG A 25 5.62 6.21 17.54
N ASP A 26 5.55 7.53 17.62
CA ASP A 26 5.74 8.45 16.50
C ASP A 26 6.81 9.49 16.85
N LEU A 27 6.91 10.57 16.10
CA LEU A 27 7.92 11.63 16.35
C LEU A 27 7.63 12.45 17.61
N SER A 28 6.45 12.32 18.21
CA SER A 28 5.99 13.14 19.35
C SER A 28 5.75 12.33 20.62
N ARG A 29 5.40 11.06 20.50
CA ARG A 29 4.99 10.21 21.62
C ARG A 29 5.48 8.77 21.44
N SER A 30 5.84 8.13 22.54
CA SER A 30 6.14 6.70 22.61
C SER A 30 5.24 6.02 23.63
N MET A 31 4.97 4.73 23.40
CA MET A 31 4.22 3.86 24.30
C MET A 31 4.98 2.56 24.48
N THR A 32 5.14 2.16 25.73
CA THR A 32 5.54 0.79 26.08
C THR A 32 4.45 -0.19 25.70
N PHE A 33 4.75 -1.48 25.64
CA PHE A 33 3.72 -2.49 25.39
C PHE A 33 2.62 -2.46 26.45
N CYS A 34 2.96 -2.20 27.71
CA CYS A 34 1.99 -2.06 28.80
C CYS A 34 1.04 -0.86 28.56
N GLU A 35 1.59 0.31 28.27
CA GLU A 35 0.82 1.52 27.99
C GLU A 35 -0.05 1.37 26.74
N TRP A 36 0.52 0.81 25.67
CA TRP A 36 -0.23 0.57 24.44
C TRP A 36 -1.39 -0.39 24.67
N ASN A 37 -1.15 -1.51 25.37
CA ASN A 37 -2.21 -2.47 25.71
C ASN A 37 -3.32 -1.83 26.55
N ALA A 38 -2.95 -1.07 27.59
CA ALA A 38 -3.93 -0.40 28.44
C ALA A 38 -4.80 0.60 27.65
N ARG A 39 -4.19 1.42 26.77
CA ARG A 39 -4.91 2.36 25.92
C ARG A 39 -5.79 1.64 24.90
N ALA A 40 -5.31 0.54 24.29
CA ALA A 40 -6.10 -0.29 23.37
C ALA A 40 -7.31 -0.93 24.07
N CYS A 41 -7.15 -1.43 25.29
CA CYS A 41 -8.25 -1.96 26.10
C CYS A 41 -9.28 -0.87 26.45
N ARG A 42 -8.82 0.31 26.89
CA ARG A 42 -9.69 1.46 27.17
C ARG A 42 -10.48 1.89 25.93
N LEU A 43 -9.83 2.01 24.77
CA LEU A 43 -10.52 2.37 23.53
C LEU A 43 -11.53 1.28 23.12
N ALA A 44 -11.16 0.00 23.21
CA ALA A 44 -12.06 -1.11 22.93
C ALA A 44 -13.30 -1.07 23.81
N ASN A 45 -13.11 -0.95 25.14
CA ASN A 45 -14.21 -0.85 26.11
C ASN A 45 -15.07 0.41 25.89
N ALA A 46 -14.46 1.55 25.55
CA ALA A 46 -15.19 2.77 25.22
C ALA A 46 -16.09 2.59 23.98
N LEU A 47 -15.56 2.00 22.90
CA LEU A 47 -16.34 1.73 21.69
C LEU A 47 -17.50 0.76 21.95
N LEU A 48 -17.28 -0.31 22.71
CA LEU A 48 -18.34 -1.24 23.13
C LEU A 48 -19.37 -0.52 24.03
N GLY A 49 -18.91 0.33 24.94
CA GLY A 49 -19.76 1.18 25.80
C GLY A 49 -20.62 2.19 25.01
N LEU A 50 -20.15 2.65 23.87
CA LEU A 50 -20.93 3.47 22.93
C LEU A 50 -21.96 2.65 22.13
N GLY A 51 -22.05 1.34 22.37
CA GLY A 51 -23.03 0.43 21.77
C GLY A 51 -22.59 -0.21 20.46
N LEU A 52 -21.30 -0.11 20.07
CA LEU A 52 -20.76 -0.91 18.99
C LEU A 52 -20.69 -2.38 19.44
N ARG A 53 -20.83 -3.29 18.49
CA ARG A 53 -20.84 -4.73 18.73
C ARG A 53 -19.83 -5.41 17.79
N LYS A 54 -19.39 -6.60 18.15
CA LYS A 54 -18.56 -7.47 17.30
C LYS A 54 -19.09 -7.48 15.85
N GLY A 55 -18.20 -7.27 14.92
CA GLY A 55 -18.49 -7.18 13.48
C GLY A 55 -18.93 -5.79 13.01
N ASP A 56 -19.17 -4.80 13.88
CA ASP A 56 -19.45 -3.44 13.46
C ASP A 56 -18.21 -2.76 12.87
N ARG A 57 -18.42 -1.93 11.85
CA ARG A 57 -17.34 -1.25 11.12
C ARG A 57 -17.11 0.12 11.73
N LEU A 58 -15.84 0.38 11.98
CA LEU A 58 -15.31 1.65 12.49
C LEU A 58 -14.49 2.32 11.36
N GLY A 59 -15.01 3.40 10.80
CA GLY A 59 -14.25 4.23 9.87
C GLY A 59 -13.14 4.96 10.63
N VAL A 60 -11.97 5.07 10.00
CA VAL A 60 -10.82 5.79 10.57
C VAL A 60 -10.20 6.70 9.51
N LEU A 61 -10.20 8.02 9.79
CA LEU A 61 -9.64 9.04 8.91
C LEU A 61 -8.56 9.83 9.65
N ALA A 62 -7.32 9.55 9.36
CA ALA A 62 -6.18 10.20 10.00
C ALA A 62 -4.96 10.22 9.08
N TYR A 63 -4.07 11.20 9.26
CA TYR A 63 -2.68 11.13 8.82
C TYR A 63 -1.93 10.03 9.58
N ASN A 64 -0.68 9.80 9.24
CA ASN A 64 0.18 8.92 10.02
C ASN A 64 0.33 9.46 11.45
N CYS A 65 0.03 8.63 12.43
CA CYS A 65 0.14 8.94 13.86
C CYS A 65 0.18 7.64 14.67
N VAL A 66 0.61 7.71 15.91
CA VAL A 66 0.70 6.52 16.78
C VAL A 66 -0.68 6.00 17.18
N GLU A 67 -1.73 6.82 17.12
CA GLU A 67 -3.11 6.43 17.40
C GLU A 67 -3.60 5.30 16.47
N TRP A 68 -3.07 5.17 15.25
CA TRP A 68 -3.34 4.02 14.40
C TRP A 68 -3.02 2.70 15.08
N MET A 69 -1.93 2.65 15.85
CA MET A 69 -1.53 1.44 16.58
C MET A 69 -2.52 1.12 17.71
N GLU A 70 -3.01 2.14 18.40
CA GLU A 70 -4.05 1.99 19.43
C GLU A 70 -5.37 1.51 18.81
N ILE A 71 -5.80 2.13 17.71
CA ILE A 71 -7.07 1.84 17.03
C ILE A 71 -7.07 0.42 16.46
N TYR A 72 -6.03 0.01 15.74
CA TYR A 72 -5.97 -1.35 15.17
C TYR A 72 -5.97 -2.43 16.25
N ALA A 73 -5.28 -2.19 17.37
CA ALA A 73 -5.28 -3.10 18.50
C ALA A 73 -6.65 -3.12 19.22
N ALA A 74 -7.25 -1.96 19.46
CA ALA A 74 -8.56 -1.85 20.11
C ALA A 74 -9.67 -2.54 19.29
N VAL A 75 -9.67 -2.33 17.98
CA VAL A 75 -10.60 -2.98 17.05
C VAL A 75 -10.42 -4.50 17.11
N ALA A 76 -9.16 -4.98 17.14
CA ALA A 76 -8.87 -6.40 17.26
C ALA A 76 -9.37 -6.99 18.59
N LYS A 77 -9.25 -6.26 19.70
CA LYS A 77 -9.73 -6.69 21.02
C LYS A 77 -11.26 -6.68 21.15
N ALA A 78 -11.92 -5.69 20.54
CA ALA A 78 -13.38 -5.54 20.58
C ALA A 78 -14.12 -6.39 19.53
N GLY A 79 -13.39 -7.10 18.64
CA GLY A 79 -14.00 -7.83 17.53
C GLY A 79 -14.67 -6.92 16.51
N LEU A 80 -14.33 -5.64 16.47
CA LEU A 80 -14.79 -4.67 15.47
C LEU A 80 -14.01 -4.80 14.18
N VAL A 81 -14.44 -4.08 13.14
CA VAL A 81 -13.77 -4.05 11.84
C VAL A 81 -13.27 -2.65 11.54
N ALA A 82 -11.95 -2.47 11.45
CA ALA A 82 -11.38 -1.20 11.03
C ALA A 82 -11.58 -0.98 9.52
N VAL A 83 -12.04 0.21 9.17
CA VAL A 83 -12.15 0.68 7.78
C VAL A 83 -11.27 1.92 7.61
N PRO A 84 -10.00 1.73 7.28
CA PRO A 84 -9.10 2.85 7.06
C PRO A 84 -9.51 3.62 5.81
N ILE A 85 -9.73 4.94 5.97
CA ILE A 85 -10.12 5.85 4.91
C ILE A 85 -8.89 6.66 4.50
N ASN A 86 -8.59 6.67 3.21
CA ASN A 86 -7.48 7.44 2.69
C ASN A 86 -7.76 8.94 2.83
N PHE A 87 -6.91 9.64 3.55
CA PHE A 87 -7.04 11.08 3.83
C PHE A 87 -6.91 11.99 2.60
N ARG A 88 -6.52 11.46 1.45
CA ARG A 88 -6.43 12.18 0.16
C ARG A 88 -7.72 12.13 -0.66
N LEU A 89 -8.70 11.36 -0.22
CA LEU A 89 -10.00 11.31 -0.87
C LEU A 89 -10.79 12.61 -0.60
N VAL A 90 -11.67 12.96 -1.51
CA VAL A 90 -12.64 14.04 -1.31
C VAL A 90 -13.88 13.54 -0.57
N GLY A 91 -14.67 14.45 0.01
CA GLY A 91 -15.83 14.09 0.84
C GLY A 91 -16.78 13.09 0.17
N ARG A 92 -17.10 13.25 -1.13
CA ARG A 92 -17.98 12.32 -1.86
C ARG A 92 -17.41 10.89 -1.92
N GLU A 93 -16.10 10.73 -2.07
CA GLU A 93 -15.46 9.41 -2.11
C GLU A 93 -15.42 8.79 -0.71
N MET A 94 -15.16 9.60 0.32
CA MET A 94 -15.23 9.17 1.72
C MET A 94 -16.66 8.72 2.10
N ARG A 95 -17.67 9.51 1.68
CA ARG A 95 -19.08 9.14 1.86
C ARG A 95 -19.38 7.76 1.29
N TYR A 96 -18.95 7.50 0.04
CA TYR A 96 -19.16 6.18 -0.58
C TYR A 96 -18.60 5.05 0.26
N ILE A 97 -17.37 5.17 0.78
CA ILE A 97 -16.73 4.15 1.62
C ILE A 97 -17.52 3.95 2.91
N ILE A 98 -17.86 5.02 3.59
CA ILE A 98 -18.61 5.03 4.87
C ILE A 98 -19.96 4.34 4.72
N GLU A 99 -20.72 4.68 3.68
CA GLU A 99 -22.04 4.09 3.42
C GLU A 99 -21.91 2.63 2.95
N ASN A 100 -20.98 2.35 2.04
CA ASN A 100 -20.79 1.00 1.50
C ASN A 100 -20.37 -0.02 2.55
N CYS A 101 -19.47 0.36 3.47
CA CYS A 101 -19.08 -0.51 4.57
C CYS A 101 -20.11 -0.52 5.72
N GLU A 102 -21.12 0.35 5.70
CA GLU A 102 -22.08 0.52 6.78
C GLU A 102 -21.38 0.84 8.11
N ALA A 103 -20.50 1.84 8.10
CA ALA A 103 -19.80 2.24 9.31
C ALA A 103 -20.78 2.67 10.42
N ARG A 104 -20.52 2.21 11.64
CA ARG A 104 -21.35 2.54 12.83
C ARG A 104 -20.77 3.70 13.62
N ALA A 105 -19.47 3.94 13.48
CA ALA A 105 -18.78 5.07 14.10
C ALA A 105 -17.64 5.52 13.19
N LEU A 106 -17.15 6.73 13.40
CA LEU A 106 -16.04 7.32 12.67
C LEU A 106 -15.07 7.99 13.65
N ILE A 107 -13.81 7.61 13.59
CA ILE A 107 -12.70 8.31 14.26
C ILE A 107 -12.03 9.21 13.24
N VAL A 108 -11.89 10.51 13.55
CA VAL A 108 -11.34 11.52 12.65
C VAL A 108 -10.27 12.34 13.36
N GLN A 109 -9.13 12.53 12.72
CA GLN A 109 -8.13 13.48 13.18
C GLN A 109 -8.58 14.92 12.92
N ASP A 110 -8.38 15.85 13.86
CA ASP A 110 -8.87 17.23 13.82
C ASP A 110 -8.55 17.97 12.50
N ASP A 111 -7.37 17.75 11.96
CA ASP A 111 -6.96 18.33 10.68
C ASP A 111 -7.79 17.87 9.45
N LEU A 112 -8.56 16.79 9.60
CA LEU A 112 -9.36 16.16 8.56
C LEU A 112 -10.88 16.25 8.79
N LEU A 113 -11.32 17.11 9.70
CA LEU A 113 -12.75 17.30 9.99
C LEU A 113 -13.50 17.93 8.81
N ALA A 114 -12.88 18.89 8.10
CA ALA A 114 -13.56 19.64 7.04
C ALA A 114 -14.26 18.77 5.99
N PRO A 115 -13.61 17.80 5.32
CA PRO A 115 -14.27 16.94 4.34
C PRO A 115 -15.37 16.05 4.94
N ILE A 116 -15.32 15.76 6.24
CA ILE A 116 -16.39 15.01 6.93
C ILE A 116 -17.59 15.92 7.24
N GLU A 117 -17.35 17.16 7.64
CA GLU A 117 -18.43 18.13 7.87
C GLU A 117 -19.25 18.41 6.59
N GLU A 118 -18.59 18.41 5.42
CA GLU A 118 -19.28 18.55 4.13
C GLU A 118 -20.30 17.45 3.86
N ILE A 119 -20.04 16.22 4.32
CA ILE A 119 -20.86 15.05 4.06
C ILE A 119 -21.67 14.58 5.28
N ARG A 120 -21.49 15.22 6.43
CA ARG A 120 -21.99 14.74 7.73
C ARG A 120 -23.50 14.52 7.74
N ARG A 121 -24.28 15.38 7.05
CA ARG A 121 -25.73 15.27 6.97
C ARG A 121 -26.21 14.16 6.06
N ASP A 122 -25.32 13.68 5.20
CA ASP A 122 -25.63 12.69 4.15
C ASP A 122 -25.21 11.27 4.54
N ILE A 123 -24.53 11.08 5.68
CA ILE A 123 -24.08 9.78 6.17
C ILE A 123 -24.85 9.34 7.41
N SER A 124 -25.16 8.05 7.49
CA SER A 124 -25.97 7.47 8.58
C SER A 124 -25.12 7.04 9.78
N ILE A 125 -24.26 7.94 10.28
CA ILE A 125 -23.44 7.73 11.48
C ILE A 125 -23.89 8.71 12.57
N ASP A 126 -24.03 8.23 13.79
CA ASP A 126 -24.38 9.04 14.97
C ASP A 126 -23.19 9.20 15.96
N LYS A 127 -22.13 8.43 15.76
CA LYS A 127 -20.97 8.41 16.65
C LYS A 127 -19.71 8.89 15.92
N PHE A 128 -19.41 10.17 16.14
CA PHE A 128 -18.20 10.81 15.66
C PHE A 128 -17.23 11.00 16.83
N ILE A 129 -16.01 10.53 16.66
CA ILE A 129 -14.93 10.64 17.65
C ILE A 129 -13.80 11.42 16.99
N HIS A 130 -13.25 12.41 17.68
CA HIS A 130 -12.14 13.19 17.15
C HIS A 130 -10.92 13.17 18.07
N PHE A 131 -9.73 13.37 17.49
CA PHE A 131 -8.47 13.50 18.20
C PHE A 131 -7.53 14.48 17.49
N GLY A 132 -6.52 15.02 18.21
CA GLY A 132 -5.49 15.89 17.63
C GLY A 132 -5.19 17.15 18.46
N GLY A 133 -5.88 17.35 19.61
CA GLY A 133 -5.58 18.42 20.56
C GLY A 133 -6.35 19.73 20.32
N GLY A 134 -7.29 19.76 19.38
CA GLY A 134 -8.22 20.87 19.17
C GLY A 134 -9.35 20.89 20.22
N ARG A 135 -10.15 21.98 20.21
CA ARG A 135 -11.40 22.00 20.98
C ARG A 135 -12.36 20.95 20.41
N THR A 136 -13.06 20.24 21.32
CA THR A 136 -14.08 19.29 20.91
C THR A 136 -15.12 19.98 20.02
N SER A 137 -15.20 19.55 18.77
CA SER A 137 -16.20 20.06 17.82
C SER A 137 -17.59 19.61 18.22
N ALA A 138 -18.59 20.46 17.98
CA ALA A 138 -19.96 20.15 18.35
C ALA A 138 -20.45 18.84 17.71
N GLY A 139 -20.96 17.93 18.54
CA GLY A 139 -21.43 16.61 18.09
C GLY A 139 -20.34 15.58 17.86
N TYR A 140 -19.10 15.82 18.30
CA TYR A 140 -18.03 14.85 18.37
C TYR A 140 -17.73 14.49 19.83
N LEU A 141 -17.30 13.26 20.04
CA LEU A 141 -16.73 12.78 21.30
C LEU A 141 -15.21 12.97 21.25
N ALA A 142 -14.62 13.45 22.33
CA ALA A 142 -13.17 13.58 22.41
C ALA A 142 -12.55 12.20 22.70
N TYR A 143 -11.63 11.76 21.83
CA TYR A 143 -10.94 10.46 21.91
C TYR A 143 -10.30 10.23 23.27
N GLU A 144 -9.52 11.19 23.77
CA GLU A 144 -8.85 11.07 25.07
C GLU A 144 -9.84 11.01 26.24
N THR A 145 -10.99 11.69 26.14
CA THR A 145 -12.03 11.63 27.18
C THR A 145 -12.65 10.25 27.26
N ILE A 146 -13.08 9.68 26.12
CA ILE A 146 -13.69 8.34 26.12
C ILE A 146 -12.72 7.24 26.56
N ILE A 147 -11.41 7.40 26.28
CA ILE A 147 -10.38 6.49 26.75
C ILE A 147 -10.17 6.63 28.25
N ALA A 148 -10.08 7.88 28.78
CA ALA A 148 -9.82 8.12 30.19
C ALA A 148 -10.90 7.53 31.09
N ASP A 149 -12.17 7.57 30.66
CA ASP A 149 -13.32 7.10 31.42
C ASP A 149 -13.54 5.56 31.32
N ALA A 150 -12.83 4.89 30.40
CA ALA A 150 -13.01 3.47 30.14
C ALA A 150 -12.04 2.58 30.94
N ARG A 151 -12.44 1.33 31.17
CA ARG A 151 -11.62 0.32 31.86
C ARG A 151 -10.47 -0.13 30.98
N ASP A 152 -9.30 -0.36 31.58
CA ASP A 152 -8.09 -0.89 30.92
C ASP A 152 -7.96 -2.43 30.98
N THR A 153 -8.99 -3.09 31.45
CA THR A 153 -9.07 -4.56 31.43
C THR A 153 -9.40 -5.06 30.02
N GLU A 154 -8.94 -6.27 29.70
CA GLU A 154 -9.29 -6.93 28.42
C GLU A 154 -10.82 -6.97 28.24
N PRO A 155 -11.34 -6.63 27.05
CA PRO A 155 -12.75 -6.83 26.73
C PRO A 155 -13.15 -8.31 26.83
N GLU A 156 -14.41 -8.58 27.17
CA GLU A 156 -14.95 -9.94 27.28
C GLU A 156 -15.35 -10.56 25.91
N GLU A 157 -14.90 -9.94 24.81
CA GLU A 157 -15.26 -10.37 23.46
C GLU A 157 -14.44 -11.61 23.03
N ASN A 158 -15.12 -12.60 22.47
CA ASN A 158 -14.49 -13.81 21.94
C ASN A 158 -14.21 -13.65 20.44
N VAL A 159 -13.04 -13.13 20.10
CA VAL A 159 -12.59 -12.93 18.72
C VAL A 159 -12.04 -14.23 18.15
N GLN A 160 -12.55 -14.60 16.97
CA GLN A 160 -12.16 -15.82 16.27
C GLN A 160 -11.26 -15.52 15.06
N PRO A 161 -10.42 -16.46 14.60
CA PRO A 161 -9.56 -16.24 13.42
C PRO A 161 -10.31 -15.84 12.15
N ASN A 162 -11.54 -16.33 11.97
CA ASN A 162 -12.37 -16.03 10.80
C ASN A 162 -13.19 -14.74 10.96
N ASP A 163 -13.14 -14.07 12.12
CA ASP A 163 -13.75 -12.75 12.25
C ASP A 163 -12.97 -11.74 11.42
N TYR A 164 -13.69 -10.75 10.88
CA TYR A 164 -13.09 -9.71 10.07
C TYR A 164 -12.36 -8.71 10.96
N TRP A 165 -11.16 -8.32 10.56
CA TRP A 165 -10.38 -7.31 11.26
C TRP A 165 -10.34 -5.98 10.52
N THR A 166 -10.14 -6.02 9.18
CA THR A 166 -10.10 -4.80 8.37
C THR A 166 -10.84 -4.96 7.06
N PHE A 167 -11.49 -3.88 6.60
CA PHE A 167 -11.93 -3.72 5.22
C PHE A 167 -11.06 -2.67 4.56
N MET A 168 -10.20 -3.09 3.66
CA MET A 168 -9.29 -2.18 2.96
C MET A 168 -9.84 -1.83 1.59
N TYR A 169 -10.19 -0.57 1.40
CA TYR A 169 -10.77 -0.12 0.13
C TYR A 169 -9.69 0.10 -0.92
N THR A 170 -9.79 -0.63 -2.04
CA THR A 170 -8.90 -0.52 -3.19
C THR A 170 -9.58 0.25 -4.31
N SER A 171 -8.81 1.08 -5.04
CA SER A 171 -9.30 1.73 -6.25
C SER A 171 -9.46 0.67 -7.35
N GLY A 172 -10.68 0.19 -7.52
CA GLY A 172 -10.97 -0.76 -8.61
C GLY A 172 -10.65 -0.17 -9.99
N THR A 173 -10.08 -0.98 -10.87
CA THR A 173 -9.81 -0.60 -12.26
C THR A 173 -11.07 -0.26 -13.05
N THR A 174 -12.25 -0.68 -12.57
CA THR A 174 -13.52 -0.66 -13.30
C THR A 174 -14.63 0.19 -12.67
N GLY A 175 -14.38 0.99 -11.62
CA GLY A 175 -15.48 1.75 -11.00
C GLY A 175 -15.23 2.21 -9.57
N ALA A 176 -16.26 2.11 -8.72
CA ALA A 176 -16.20 2.47 -7.32
C ALA A 176 -15.20 1.62 -6.53
N PRO A 177 -14.58 2.15 -5.45
CA PRO A 177 -13.68 1.40 -4.60
C PRO A 177 -14.34 0.14 -4.02
N LYS A 178 -13.57 -0.94 -3.90
CA LYS A 178 -14.03 -2.23 -3.36
C LYS A 178 -13.38 -2.49 -2.01
N GLY A 179 -14.16 -2.85 -1.00
CA GLY A 179 -13.65 -3.21 0.33
C GLY A 179 -13.13 -4.65 0.34
N ALA A 180 -11.82 -4.84 0.32
CA ALA A 180 -11.19 -6.14 0.49
C ALA A 180 -11.24 -6.56 1.96
N ILE A 181 -11.83 -7.70 2.24
CA ILE A 181 -12.02 -8.23 3.60
C ILE A 181 -10.76 -8.96 4.05
N ARG A 182 -10.27 -8.62 5.23
CA ARG A 182 -9.13 -9.30 5.87
C ARG A 182 -9.56 -9.82 7.23
N SER A 183 -9.51 -11.14 7.42
CA SER A 183 -9.75 -11.77 8.72
C SER A 183 -8.54 -11.66 9.66
N HIS A 184 -8.77 -11.89 10.95
CA HIS A 184 -7.69 -11.97 11.95
C HIS A 184 -6.70 -13.07 11.61
N GLY A 185 -7.20 -14.26 11.22
CA GLY A 185 -6.36 -15.40 10.88
C GLY A 185 -5.47 -15.14 9.65
N ALA A 186 -6.03 -14.57 8.57
CA ALA A 186 -5.26 -14.20 7.39
C ALA A 186 -4.18 -13.17 7.73
N SER A 187 -4.52 -12.17 8.57
CA SER A 187 -3.56 -11.13 8.99
C SER A 187 -2.45 -11.67 9.89
N ALA A 188 -2.77 -12.62 10.77
CA ALA A 188 -1.80 -13.32 11.60
C ALA A 188 -0.82 -14.15 10.75
N LEU A 189 -1.34 -14.93 9.79
CA LEU A 189 -0.52 -15.73 8.88
C LEU A 189 0.38 -14.85 8.00
N LEU A 190 -0.14 -13.72 7.50
CA LEU A 190 0.67 -12.74 6.77
C LEU A 190 1.83 -12.23 7.63
N SER A 191 1.53 -11.83 8.87
CA SER A 191 2.54 -11.32 9.80
C SER A 191 3.62 -12.34 10.10
N LEU A 192 3.24 -13.60 10.37
CA LEU A 192 4.18 -14.68 10.65
C LEU A 192 5.00 -15.08 9.42
N SER A 193 4.37 -15.18 8.24
CA SER A 193 5.09 -15.46 6.98
C SER A 193 6.08 -14.35 6.65
N THR A 194 5.68 -13.08 6.83
CA THR A 194 6.56 -11.91 6.63
C THR A 194 7.75 -11.93 7.61
N ALA A 195 7.49 -12.31 8.86
CA ALA A 195 8.55 -12.41 9.85
C ALA A 195 9.60 -13.46 9.48
N VAL A 196 9.15 -14.61 8.97
CA VAL A 196 10.05 -15.67 8.47
C VAL A 196 10.80 -15.21 7.24
N GLU A 197 10.10 -14.63 6.25
CA GLU A 197 10.64 -14.17 4.97
C GLU A 197 11.78 -13.16 5.17
N LEU A 198 11.57 -12.17 6.03
CA LEU A 198 12.52 -11.08 6.29
C LEU A 198 13.44 -11.33 7.50
N GLY A 199 13.28 -12.45 8.20
CA GLY A 199 14.03 -12.76 9.40
C GLY A 199 13.82 -11.73 10.52
N PHE A 200 12.59 -11.22 10.68
CA PHE A 200 12.26 -10.29 11.76
C PHE A 200 12.20 -10.99 13.11
N ASN A 201 12.60 -10.27 14.13
CA ASN A 201 12.54 -10.69 15.51
C ASN A 201 12.31 -9.49 16.44
N ARG A 202 12.23 -9.75 17.74
CA ARG A 202 11.95 -8.71 18.76
C ARG A 202 12.96 -7.55 18.80
N ASN A 203 14.15 -7.69 18.24
CA ASN A 203 15.17 -6.63 18.24
C ASN A 203 15.04 -5.70 17.03
N ASP A 204 14.17 -6.06 16.08
CA ASP A 204 13.89 -5.20 14.94
C ASP A 204 12.88 -4.09 15.31
N ALA A 205 13.06 -2.95 14.68
CA ALA A 205 12.10 -1.84 14.74
C ALA A 205 11.95 -1.23 13.34
N ALA A 206 10.73 -0.84 13.00
CA ALA A 206 10.42 -0.22 11.72
C ALA A 206 10.19 1.28 11.84
N LEU A 207 10.70 2.10 10.89
CA LEU A 207 10.19 3.45 10.64
C LEU A 207 9.26 3.40 9.44
N LEU A 208 7.96 3.63 9.66
CA LEU A 208 6.91 3.52 8.65
C LEU A 208 6.45 4.92 8.20
N ALA A 209 6.82 5.29 6.96
CA ALA A 209 6.42 6.56 6.35
C ALA A 209 5.28 6.40 5.32
N MET A 210 5.03 5.19 4.82
CA MET A 210 3.87 4.94 3.97
C MET A 210 2.58 5.13 4.78
N PRO A 211 1.47 5.54 4.14
CA PRO A 211 0.23 5.79 4.89
C PRO A 211 -0.24 4.58 5.70
N MET A 212 -0.54 4.78 6.98
CA MET A 212 -1.03 3.74 7.88
C MET A 212 -2.42 3.20 7.49
N CYS A 213 -3.14 3.95 6.65
CA CYS A 213 -4.40 3.51 6.05
C CYS A 213 -4.23 2.52 4.88
N HIS A 214 -3.01 2.20 4.47
CA HIS A 214 -2.71 1.26 3.40
C HIS A 214 -2.09 -0.04 3.88
N ALA A 215 -2.28 -1.09 3.09
CA ALA A 215 -1.79 -2.44 3.36
C ALA A 215 -0.30 -2.49 3.71
N ASN A 216 0.56 -1.74 3.00
CA ASN A 216 2.00 -1.74 3.24
C ASN A 216 2.33 -1.47 4.71
N SER A 217 1.98 -0.28 5.23
CA SER A 217 2.30 0.09 6.61
C SER A 217 1.57 -0.77 7.64
N LEU A 218 0.27 -1.07 7.41
CA LEU A 218 -0.48 -1.92 8.32
C LEU A 218 0.15 -3.31 8.47
N TYR A 219 0.57 -3.92 7.36
CA TYR A 219 1.10 -5.29 7.39
C TYR A 219 2.49 -5.34 8.02
N PHE A 220 3.37 -4.37 7.75
CA PHE A 220 4.66 -4.32 8.46
C PHE A 220 4.51 -3.95 9.93
N ALA A 221 3.60 -3.03 10.28
CA ALA A 221 3.28 -2.73 11.68
C ALA A 221 2.77 -3.97 12.42
N SER A 222 1.85 -4.72 11.81
CA SER A 222 1.34 -5.97 12.34
C SER A 222 2.47 -7.00 12.52
N THR A 223 3.32 -7.18 11.48
CA THR A 223 4.46 -8.12 11.53
C THR A 223 5.40 -7.81 12.70
N LEU A 224 5.82 -6.56 12.85
CA LEU A 224 6.71 -6.17 13.97
C LEU A 224 6.01 -6.39 15.32
N THR A 225 4.71 -6.10 15.40
CA THR A 225 3.93 -6.39 16.61
C THR A 225 3.95 -7.88 16.94
N TYR A 226 3.71 -8.76 15.96
CA TYR A 226 3.76 -10.21 16.17
C TYR A 226 5.14 -10.69 16.63
N CYS A 227 6.22 -10.06 16.16
CA CYS A 227 7.59 -10.38 16.58
C CYS A 227 7.97 -9.81 17.97
N GLY A 228 7.16 -8.95 18.57
CA GLY A 228 7.52 -8.17 19.75
C GLY A 228 8.56 -7.07 19.44
N GLY A 229 8.66 -6.66 18.19
CA GLY A 229 9.50 -5.57 17.71
C GLY A 229 8.85 -4.20 17.90
N GLY A 230 9.57 -3.13 17.59
CA GLY A 230 9.10 -1.75 17.69
C GLY A 230 8.48 -1.23 16.39
N VAL A 231 7.47 -0.38 16.50
CA VAL A 231 6.87 0.33 15.38
C VAL A 231 6.98 1.84 15.61
N SER A 232 7.68 2.52 14.73
CA SER A 232 7.79 3.99 14.69
C SER A 232 7.00 4.51 13.49
N VAL A 233 5.99 5.33 13.75
CA VAL A 233 5.16 5.94 12.71
C VAL A 233 5.70 7.32 12.37
N TYR A 234 6.05 7.52 11.10
CA TYR A 234 6.51 8.82 10.62
C TYR A 234 5.30 9.75 10.43
N ASN A 235 4.97 10.54 11.44
CA ASN A 235 3.74 11.32 11.54
C ASN A 235 3.82 12.73 10.93
N ARG A 236 4.56 12.88 9.81
CA ARG A 236 4.49 14.11 9.01
C ARG A 236 3.41 14.00 7.93
N LYS A 237 2.76 15.13 7.62
CA LYS A 237 1.70 15.21 6.59
C LYS A 237 2.22 14.91 5.18
N SER A 238 3.52 15.16 4.94
CA SER A 238 4.21 14.85 3.69
C SER A 238 5.57 14.22 3.97
N PHE A 239 6.09 13.46 3.02
CA PHE A 239 7.43 12.90 3.11
C PHE A 239 8.48 14.00 2.93
N ASP A 240 9.30 14.19 3.95
CA ASP A 240 10.44 15.10 3.96
C ASP A 240 11.72 14.24 3.97
N PRO A 241 12.46 14.15 2.87
CA PRO A 241 13.55 13.20 2.72
C PRO A 241 14.71 13.47 3.69
N GLU A 242 15.03 14.72 3.97
CA GLU A 242 16.11 15.07 4.92
C GLU A 242 15.71 14.73 6.35
N HIS A 243 14.52 15.13 6.76
CA HIS A 243 14.01 14.82 8.09
C HIS A 243 13.82 13.30 8.28
N PHE A 244 13.33 12.57 7.26
CA PHE A 244 13.20 11.12 7.35
C PHE A 244 14.55 10.44 7.53
N LEU A 245 15.55 10.84 6.74
CA LEU A 245 16.90 10.28 6.83
C LEU A 245 17.55 10.55 8.18
N ARG A 246 17.35 11.74 8.76
CA ARG A 246 17.79 12.07 10.12
C ARG A 246 17.05 11.22 11.15
N THR A 247 15.73 11.09 11.03
CA THR A 247 14.90 10.31 11.97
C THR A 247 15.35 8.86 12.03
N ILE A 248 15.55 8.20 10.88
CA ILE A 248 15.98 6.78 10.85
C ILE A 248 17.42 6.60 11.32
N SER A 249 18.26 7.61 11.11
CA SER A 249 19.65 7.64 11.58
C SER A 249 19.75 7.72 13.11
N GLU A 250 18.90 8.53 13.73
CA GLU A 250 18.90 8.78 15.19
C GLU A 250 18.02 7.77 15.94
N GLY A 251 17.00 7.24 15.27
CA GLY A 251 15.92 6.48 15.91
C GLY A 251 16.26 5.06 16.31
N GLY A 252 17.23 4.44 15.65
CA GLY A 252 17.65 3.06 15.92
C GLY A 252 16.79 1.98 15.26
N GLU A 253 15.95 2.34 14.30
CA GLU A 253 15.18 1.41 13.50
C GLU A 253 16.08 0.60 12.58
N SER A 254 15.74 -0.69 12.44
CA SER A 254 16.46 -1.63 11.59
C SER A 254 15.83 -1.82 10.20
N PHE A 255 14.60 -1.32 10.03
CA PHE A 255 13.80 -1.55 8.83
C PHE A 255 12.99 -0.32 8.41
N THR A 256 12.84 -0.15 7.10
CA THR A 256 11.81 0.71 6.51
C THR A 256 11.31 0.16 5.19
N SER A 257 10.05 0.44 4.85
CA SER A 257 9.42 0.13 3.57
C SER A 257 9.00 1.41 2.86
N LEU A 258 9.55 1.64 1.68
CA LEU A 258 9.33 2.85 0.91
C LEU A 258 9.03 2.54 -0.56
N VAL A 259 8.44 3.49 -1.26
CA VAL A 259 8.33 3.45 -2.73
C VAL A 259 9.62 3.99 -3.36
N PRO A 260 9.93 3.64 -4.63
CA PRO A 260 11.15 4.11 -5.32
C PRO A 260 11.33 5.64 -5.27
N THR A 261 10.24 6.40 -5.40
CA THR A 261 10.26 7.86 -5.37
C THR A 261 10.84 8.42 -4.06
N HIS A 262 10.52 7.83 -2.92
CA HIS A 262 11.07 8.26 -1.62
C HIS A 262 12.58 8.04 -1.55
N TYR A 263 13.07 6.91 -2.05
CA TYR A 263 14.51 6.66 -2.14
C TYR A 263 15.20 7.67 -3.07
N VAL A 264 14.64 7.93 -4.25
CA VAL A 264 15.17 8.93 -5.19
C VAL A 264 15.25 10.32 -4.55
N MET A 265 14.23 10.72 -3.78
CA MET A 265 14.22 12.01 -3.07
C MET A 265 15.34 12.07 -2.01
N MET A 266 15.58 11.01 -1.26
CA MET A 266 16.67 10.95 -0.26
C MET A 266 18.05 10.96 -0.93
N LEU A 267 18.23 10.17 -1.97
CA LEU A 267 19.50 10.09 -2.73
C LEU A 267 19.82 11.40 -3.45
N GLY A 268 18.80 12.16 -3.86
CA GLY A 268 18.93 13.48 -4.48
C GLY A 268 19.26 14.62 -3.50
N LEU A 269 19.31 14.38 -2.19
CA LEU A 269 19.72 15.38 -1.23
C LEU A 269 21.20 15.80 -1.44
N PRO A 270 21.58 17.05 -1.11
CA PRO A 270 22.98 17.47 -1.11
C PRO A 270 23.84 16.55 -0.21
N ALA A 271 25.09 16.32 -0.58
CA ALA A 271 26.01 15.49 0.19
C ALA A 271 26.06 15.92 1.67
N ALA A 272 26.14 17.21 1.95
CA ALA A 272 26.15 17.76 3.31
C ALA A 272 24.94 17.34 4.17
N ALA A 273 23.78 17.09 3.56
CA ALA A 273 22.59 16.63 4.27
C ALA A 273 22.61 15.09 4.50
N ARG A 274 23.39 14.36 3.71
CA ARG A 274 23.50 12.90 3.80
C ARG A 274 24.70 12.41 4.61
N ASP A 275 25.84 13.11 4.53
CA ASP A 275 27.13 12.66 5.09
C ASP A 275 27.14 12.55 6.62
N GLY A 276 26.23 13.24 7.33
CA GLY A 276 26.07 13.13 8.78
C GLY A 276 25.10 12.06 9.25
N CYS A 277 24.48 11.31 8.33
CA CYS A 277 23.44 10.34 8.66
C CYS A 277 24.03 8.93 8.88
N GLU A 278 23.86 8.39 10.08
CA GLU A 278 24.33 7.06 10.44
C GLU A 278 23.29 5.99 10.04
N THR A 279 23.54 5.26 8.97
CA THR A 279 22.59 4.26 8.44
C THR A 279 22.92 2.81 8.83
N ARG A 280 23.98 2.58 9.63
CA ARG A 280 24.48 1.21 9.94
C ARG A 280 23.48 0.33 10.68
N ARG A 281 22.54 0.94 11.42
CA ARG A 281 21.49 0.20 12.13
C ARG A 281 20.38 -0.29 11.21
N VAL A 282 20.20 0.35 10.07
CA VAL A 282 19.24 -0.08 9.06
C VAL A 282 19.82 -1.31 8.37
N THR A 283 19.26 -2.46 8.66
CA THR A 283 19.74 -3.76 8.13
C THR A 283 18.86 -4.30 7.02
N LYS A 284 17.63 -3.81 6.92
CA LYS A 284 16.65 -4.25 5.92
C LYS A 284 15.93 -3.06 5.31
N LEU A 285 15.91 -3.01 3.99
CA LEU A 285 15.16 -2.02 3.21
C LEU A 285 14.18 -2.74 2.31
N MET A 286 12.97 -2.22 2.21
CA MET A 286 11.95 -2.72 1.32
C MET A 286 11.61 -1.70 0.24
N ILE A 287 11.61 -2.12 -1.01
CA ILE A 287 10.98 -1.42 -2.12
C ILE A 287 9.70 -2.14 -2.49
N SER A 288 8.62 -1.41 -2.62
CA SER A 288 7.32 -1.96 -3.00
C SER A 288 6.45 -0.96 -3.75
N SER A 289 5.30 -1.43 -4.22
CA SER A 289 4.22 -0.64 -4.84
C SER A 289 4.52 -0.07 -6.22
N ALA A 290 5.76 -0.03 -6.67
CA ALA A 290 6.19 0.34 -8.02
C ALA A 290 7.53 -0.31 -8.35
N PRO A 291 7.82 -0.58 -9.64
CA PRO A 291 9.13 -1.07 -10.06
C PRO A 291 10.24 -0.05 -9.76
N ALA A 292 11.37 -0.54 -9.29
CA ALA A 292 12.56 0.28 -9.06
C ALA A 292 13.58 0.10 -10.20
N ARG A 293 14.15 1.23 -10.67
CA ARG A 293 15.21 1.22 -11.67
C ARG A 293 16.50 0.62 -11.08
N GLN A 294 17.29 -0.02 -11.92
CA GLN A 294 18.55 -0.66 -11.50
C GLN A 294 19.59 0.33 -10.96
N ASP A 295 19.68 1.51 -11.58
CA ASP A 295 20.55 2.59 -11.12
C ASP A 295 20.15 3.05 -9.70
N THR A 296 18.86 3.25 -9.47
CA THR A 296 18.32 3.60 -8.16
C THR A 296 18.63 2.53 -7.10
N LYS A 297 18.47 1.24 -7.43
CA LYS A 297 18.81 0.15 -6.51
C LYS A 297 20.30 0.15 -6.12
N ARG A 298 21.20 0.39 -7.10
CA ARG A 298 22.63 0.49 -6.82
C ARG A 298 22.97 1.67 -5.91
N GLU A 299 22.37 2.82 -6.15
CA GLU A 299 22.56 4.01 -5.31
C GLU A 299 22.02 3.80 -3.89
N ILE A 300 20.86 3.15 -3.73
CA ILE A 300 20.33 2.78 -2.41
C ILE A 300 21.32 1.90 -1.66
N MET A 301 21.82 0.84 -2.27
CA MET A 301 22.74 -0.10 -1.63
C MET A 301 24.12 0.53 -1.36
N ALA A 302 24.58 1.44 -2.22
CA ALA A 302 25.81 2.20 -1.97
C ALA A 302 25.68 3.15 -0.77
N PHE A 303 24.51 3.70 -0.53
CA PHE A 303 24.23 4.59 0.58
C PHE A 303 23.96 3.82 1.89
N PHE A 304 23.10 2.79 1.84
CA PHE A 304 22.77 1.92 2.99
C PHE A 304 23.62 0.65 3.00
N GLN A 305 24.92 0.81 3.23
CA GLN A 305 25.94 -0.25 3.02
C GLN A 305 25.73 -1.52 3.86
N ASN A 306 25.04 -1.42 5.00
CA ASN A 306 24.77 -2.56 5.90
C ASN A 306 23.38 -3.18 5.69
N SER A 307 22.63 -2.71 4.71
CA SER A 307 21.25 -3.12 4.48
C SER A 307 21.12 -4.16 3.38
N GLY A 308 20.31 -5.17 3.61
CA GLY A 308 19.74 -5.98 2.54
C GLY A 308 18.57 -5.25 1.90
N LEU A 309 18.60 -5.07 0.57
CA LEU A 309 17.49 -4.51 -0.19
C LEU A 309 16.58 -5.65 -0.65
N PHE A 310 15.32 -5.60 -0.26
CA PHE A 310 14.27 -6.50 -0.71
C PHE A 310 13.32 -5.76 -1.65
N GLU A 311 12.79 -6.45 -2.64
CA GLU A 311 11.70 -5.92 -3.48
C GLU A 311 10.49 -6.84 -3.37
N LEU A 312 9.33 -6.24 -3.14
CA LEU A 312 8.10 -6.93 -2.82
C LEU A 312 7.03 -6.64 -3.87
N TYR A 313 6.45 -7.69 -4.44
CA TYR A 313 5.19 -7.61 -5.16
C TYR A 313 4.06 -8.23 -4.35
N GLY A 314 2.95 -7.53 -4.31
CA GLY A 314 1.74 -7.97 -3.63
C GLY A 314 0.57 -7.03 -3.85
N SER A 315 -0.56 -7.39 -3.29
CA SER A 315 -1.78 -6.59 -3.35
C SER A 315 -2.54 -6.62 -2.02
N THR A 316 -3.52 -5.76 -1.88
CA THR A 316 -4.41 -5.79 -0.71
C THR A 316 -5.17 -7.11 -0.63
N GLU A 317 -5.51 -7.69 -1.76
CA GLU A 317 -6.28 -8.93 -1.90
C GLU A 317 -5.42 -10.17 -1.62
N ALA A 318 -4.28 -10.27 -2.25
CA ALA A 318 -3.41 -11.45 -2.14
C ALA A 318 -2.44 -11.41 -0.95
N GLY A 319 -2.20 -10.23 -0.38
CA GLY A 319 -1.08 -10.00 0.54
C GLY A 319 0.24 -9.96 -0.22
N TRP A 320 1.30 -10.48 0.37
CA TRP A 320 2.61 -10.60 -0.28
C TRP A 320 2.64 -11.81 -1.21
N VAL A 321 2.95 -11.61 -2.46
CA VAL A 321 2.91 -12.65 -3.50
C VAL A 321 4.31 -13.16 -3.81
N THR A 322 5.23 -12.25 -4.14
CA THR A 322 6.63 -12.59 -4.41
C THR A 322 7.59 -11.66 -3.70
N MET A 323 8.79 -12.16 -3.44
CA MET A 323 9.90 -11.41 -2.84
C MET A 323 11.17 -11.63 -3.66
N LEU A 324 11.85 -10.54 -4.02
CA LEU A 324 13.21 -10.57 -4.56
C LEU A 324 14.19 -10.25 -3.42
N HIS A 325 15.07 -11.17 -3.13
CA HIS A 325 16.02 -11.08 -2.02
C HIS A 325 17.25 -10.24 -2.35
N PRO A 326 18.04 -9.80 -1.35
CA PRO A 326 19.19 -8.92 -1.56
C PRO A 326 20.27 -9.47 -2.51
N ASP A 327 20.54 -10.76 -2.48
CA ASP A 327 21.52 -11.46 -3.33
C ASP A 327 21.03 -11.65 -4.78
N GLU A 328 19.73 -11.50 -5.01
CA GLU A 328 19.09 -11.66 -6.32
C GLU A 328 18.93 -10.33 -7.07
N GLN A 329 19.05 -9.18 -6.37
CA GLN A 329 18.72 -7.85 -6.90
C GLN A 329 19.45 -7.49 -8.20
N PHE A 330 20.67 -8.00 -8.41
CA PHE A 330 21.48 -7.69 -9.58
C PHE A 330 21.68 -8.87 -10.53
N THR A 331 21.32 -10.08 -10.15
CA THR A 331 21.34 -11.28 -11.00
C THR A 331 20.02 -11.48 -11.71
N LYS A 332 18.90 -11.02 -11.11
CA LYS A 332 17.52 -11.13 -11.65
C LYS A 332 16.90 -9.76 -11.88
N LEU A 333 17.55 -8.97 -12.72
CA LEU A 333 17.16 -7.59 -13.01
C LEU A 333 15.75 -7.50 -13.59
N GLY A 334 14.91 -6.62 -12.97
CA GLY A 334 13.51 -6.42 -13.38
C GLY A 334 12.53 -7.48 -12.86
N SER A 335 13.03 -8.52 -12.18
CA SER A 335 12.18 -9.49 -11.52
C SER A 335 11.59 -8.91 -10.22
N VAL A 336 10.40 -9.39 -9.86
CA VAL A 336 9.77 -9.18 -8.54
C VAL A 336 10.00 -10.36 -7.60
N GLY A 337 10.91 -11.27 -7.95
CA GLY A 337 11.29 -12.42 -7.14
C GLY A 337 10.47 -13.68 -7.39
N ARG A 338 10.48 -14.56 -6.41
CA ARG A 338 9.76 -15.84 -6.36
C ARG A 338 8.69 -15.80 -5.27
N GLU A 339 7.86 -16.83 -5.21
CA GLU A 339 6.78 -16.94 -4.22
C GLU A 339 7.28 -16.74 -2.79
N CYS A 340 6.55 -15.95 -2.01
CA CYS A 340 6.81 -15.79 -0.58
C CYS A 340 6.59 -17.10 0.18
N VAL A 341 7.26 -17.25 1.32
CA VAL A 341 7.18 -18.42 2.21
C VAL A 341 5.73 -18.81 2.52
N GLY A 342 5.42 -20.09 2.33
CA GLY A 342 4.11 -20.67 2.59
C GLY A 342 3.08 -20.49 1.48
N SER A 343 3.44 -19.85 0.38
CA SER A 343 2.57 -19.69 -0.80
C SER A 343 2.59 -20.96 -1.68
N ALA A 344 1.49 -21.21 -2.37
CA ALA A 344 1.44 -22.20 -3.44
C ALA A 344 2.10 -21.65 -4.72
N PRO A 345 2.50 -22.52 -5.67
CA PRO A 345 3.02 -22.06 -6.96
C PRO A 345 2.04 -21.11 -7.66
N ILE A 346 2.56 -20.00 -8.13
CA ILE A 346 1.81 -19.04 -8.94
C ILE A 346 1.48 -19.69 -10.28
N LYS A 347 0.27 -19.41 -10.79
CA LYS A 347 -0.19 -19.83 -12.11
C LYS A 347 -0.35 -18.63 -13.02
N LEU A 348 0.08 -18.79 -14.26
CA LEU A 348 -0.07 -17.80 -15.32
C LEU A 348 -1.02 -18.34 -16.38
N PHE A 349 -2.14 -17.66 -16.63
CA PHE A 349 -3.15 -18.12 -17.58
C PHE A 349 -3.30 -17.17 -18.77
N ASP A 350 -3.48 -17.75 -19.95
CA ASP A 350 -3.89 -17.04 -21.16
C ASP A 350 -5.39 -16.64 -21.12
N ASP A 351 -5.85 -15.93 -22.15
CA ASP A 351 -7.26 -15.51 -22.29
C ASP A 351 -8.23 -16.68 -22.51
N ARG A 352 -7.73 -17.87 -22.91
CA ARG A 352 -8.51 -19.11 -23.02
C ARG A 352 -8.57 -19.86 -21.70
N GLY A 353 -7.83 -19.38 -20.70
CA GLY A 353 -7.73 -19.98 -19.39
C GLY A 353 -6.85 -21.21 -19.32
N GLN A 354 -5.92 -21.36 -20.26
CA GLN A 354 -4.88 -22.40 -20.21
C GLN A 354 -3.63 -21.83 -19.54
N GLU A 355 -2.94 -22.64 -18.75
CA GLU A 355 -1.67 -22.24 -18.14
C GLU A 355 -0.62 -22.09 -19.25
N VAL A 356 0.05 -20.93 -19.27
CA VAL A 356 1.04 -20.61 -20.30
C VAL A 356 2.37 -21.33 -20.03
N SER A 357 3.16 -21.51 -21.09
CA SER A 357 4.51 -22.08 -20.98
C SER A 357 5.47 -21.07 -20.32
N GLU A 358 6.62 -21.59 -19.90
CA GLU A 358 7.70 -20.78 -19.38
C GLU A 358 8.14 -19.71 -20.40
N GLY A 359 8.38 -18.49 -19.91
CA GLY A 359 8.72 -17.31 -20.73
C GLY A 359 7.52 -16.61 -21.36
N GLU A 360 6.37 -17.27 -21.47
CA GLU A 360 5.15 -16.66 -22.02
C GLU A 360 4.44 -15.79 -20.98
N VAL A 361 3.72 -14.78 -21.46
CA VAL A 361 2.97 -13.85 -20.63
C VAL A 361 1.56 -14.39 -20.36
N GLY A 362 1.18 -14.45 -19.09
CA GLY A 362 -0.16 -14.82 -18.65
C GLY A 362 -0.66 -13.94 -17.51
N GLU A 363 -1.96 -13.98 -17.26
CA GLU A 363 -2.56 -13.35 -16.08
C GLU A 363 -2.14 -14.11 -14.82
N LEU A 364 -1.59 -13.38 -13.84
CA LEU A 364 -1.05 -13.94 -12.61
C LEU A 364 -2.17 -14.27 -11.62
N TYR A 365 -2.17 -15.52 -11.19
CA TYR A 365 -3.01 -16.04 -10.12
C TYR A 365 -2.16 -16.60 -9.01
N SER A 366 -2.27 -16.05 -7.81
CA SER A 366 -1.52 -16.46 -6.63
C SER A 366 -2.42 -17.10 -5.57
N GLN A 367 -1.86 -18.03 -4.81
CA GLN A 367 -2.50 -18.59 -3.62
C GLN A 367 -1.55 -18.46 -2.45
N THR A 368 -1.88 -17.59 -1.50
CA THR A 368 -1.14 -17.40 -0.26
C THR A 368 -1.99 -17.88 0.92
N PRO A 369 -1.38 -18.27 2.06
CA PRO A 369 -2.13 -18.69 3.25
C PRO A 369 -2.93 -17.54 3.88
N TYR A 370 -2.73 -16.34 3.39
CA TYR A 370 -3.34 -15.10 3.85
C TYR A 370 -4.09 -14.34 2.75
N THR A 371 -4.51 -15.01 1.68
CA THR A 371 -5.38 -14.43 0.66
C THR A 371 -6.66 -13.87 1.31
N PHE A 372 -7.20 -12.78 0.80
CA PHE A 372 -8.38 -12.11 1.34
C PHE A 372 -9.63 -13.00 1.30
N ASP A 373 -10.63 -12.70 2.14
CA ASP A 373 -11.87 -13.47 2.23
C ASP A 373 -12.88 -13.09 1.12
N GLY A 374 -12.58 -12.04 0.35
CA GLY A 374 -13.43 -11.54 -0.74
C GLY A 374 -13.68 -10.04 -0.64
N TYR A 375 -14.52 -9.53 -1.54
CA TYR A 375 -14.94 -8.13 -1.53
C TYR A 375 -16.27 -7.96 -0.80
N TRP A 376 -16.35 -7.02 0.12
CA TRP A 376 -17.55 -6.72 0.88
C TRP A 376 -18.73 -6.43 -0.04
N ARG A 377 -19.82 -7.23 0.13
CA ARG A 377 -21.07 -7.15 -0.64
C ARG A 377 -20.94 -7.22 -2.17
N LEU A 378 -19.85 -7.78 -2.66
CA LEU A 378 -19.60 -7.94 -4.09
C LEU A 378 -19.27 -9.42 -4.43
N PRO A 379 -20.24 -10.36 -4.26
CA PRO A 379 -19.99 -11.79 -4.44
C PRO A 379 -19.57 -12.12 -5.88
N GLU A 380 -20.08 -11.41 -6.88
CA GLU A 380 -19.69 -11.62 -8.29
C GLU A 380 -18.24 -11.19 -8.52
N LYS A 381 -17.83 -10.00 -8.02
CA LYS A 381 -16.44 -9.55 -8.11
C LYS A 381 -15.50 -10.43 -7.32
N THR A 382 -15.97 -11.01 -6.23
CA THR A 382 -15.20 -12.01 -5.49
C THR A 382 -15.00 -13.27 -6.33
N ARG A 383 -16.05 -13.82 -6.94
CA ARG A 383 -15.92 -14.97 -7.86
C ARG A 383 -14.98 -14.68 -9.02
N ASP A 384 -15.12 -13.50 -9.65
CA ASP A 384 -14.26 -13.08 -10.77
C ASP A 384 -12.77 -12.99 -10.39
N ALA A 385 -12.48 -12.69 -9.11
CA ALA A 385 -11.11 -12.59 -8.61
C ALA A 385 -10.47 -13.96 -8.31
N PHE A 386 -11.26 -15.04 -8.29
CA PHE A 386 -10.75 -16.37 -7.97
C PHE A 386 -10.90 -17.36 -9.12
N ARG A 387 -9.89 -18.23 -9.23
CA ARG A 387 -9.93 -19.44 -10.04
C ARG A 387 -9.52 -20.62 -9.16
N GLY A 388 -10.51 -21.38 -8.71
CA GLY A 388 -10.31 -22.32 -7.61
C GLY A 388 -9.88 -21.59 -6.35
N THR A 389 -8.71 -21.93 -5.82
CA THR A 389 -8.12 -21.29 -4.64
C THR A 389 -7.15 -20.14 -4.96
N HIS A 390 -6.84 -19.92 -6.23
CA HIS A 390 -5.90 -18.88 -6.66
C HIS A 390 -6.63 -17.57 -6.94
N CYS A 391 -6.06 -16.48 -6.48
CA CYS A 391 -6.60 -15.13 -6.62
C CYS A 391 -5.80 -14.31 -7.63
N THR A 392 -6.50 -13.50 -8.43
CA THR A 392 -5.91 -12.51 -9.34
C THR A 392 -6.35 -11.10 -8.98
N VAL A 393 -5.50 -10.12 -9.30
CA VAL A 393 -5.84 -8.69 -9.33
C VAL A 393 -5.73 -8.11 -10.75
N GLY A 394 -5.55 -8.99 -11.73
CA GLY A 394 -5.43 -8.65 -13.15
C GLY A 394 -4.03 -8.20 -13.56
N ASP A 395 -2.99 -8.55 -12.81
CA ASP A 395 -1.61 -8.28 -13.22
C ASP A 395 -1.13 -9.38 -14.18
N MET A 396 -0.44 -8.98 -15.25
CA MET A 396 0.15 -9.86 -16.25
C MET A 396 1.61 -10.08 -15.91
N ALA A 397 2.07 -11.31 -16.00
CA ALA A 397 3.45 -11.67 -15.68
C ALA A 397 3.98 -12.78 -16.59
N ARG A 398 5.29 -12.94 -16.63
CA ARG A 398 5.99 -14.10 -17.18
C ARG A 398 6.91 -14.69 -16.12
N ARG A 399 7.26 -15.96 -16.23
CA ARG A 399 8.21 -16.66 -15.35
C ARG A 399 9.43 -17.11 -16.19
N ASP A 400 10.64 -16.92 -15.67
CA ASP A 400 11.86 -17.44 -16.30
C ASP A 400 12.16 -18.89 -15.88
N GLU A 401 13.21 -19.47 -16.48
CA GLU A 401 13.68 -20.84 -16.24
C GLU A 401 14.13 -21.11 -14.80
N ASP A 402 14.52 -20.07 -14.07
CA ASP A 402 14.92 -20.16 -12.66
C ASP A 402 13.73 -19.92 -11.70
N GLY A 403 12.52 -19.75 -12.23
CA GLY A 403 11.30 -19.57 -11.46
C GLY A 403 11.03 -18.15 -10.99
N PHE A 404 11.74 -17.15 -11.51
CA PHE A 404 11.54 -15.75 -11.18
C PHE A 404 10.42 -15.12 -12.01
N TYR A 405 9.59 -14.30 -11.36
CA TYR A 405 8.48 -13.63 -11.99
C TYR A 405 8.85 -12.20 -12.40
N TYR A 406 8.34 -11.79 -13.55
CA TYR A 406 8.50 -10.46 -14.12
C TYR A 406 7.11 -9.91 -14.41
N LEU A 407 6.74 -8.82 -13.76
CA LEU A 407 5.49 -8.14 -14.06
C LEU A 407 5.60 -7.45 -15.42
N VAL A 408 4.59 -7.63 -16.24
CA VAL A 408 4.54 -7.02 -17.57
C VAL A 408 3.67 -5.77 -17.50
N ASP A 409 2.39 -5.91 -17.12
CA ASP A 409 1.46 -4.79 -16.92
C ASP A 409 0.18 -5.30 -16.24
N ARG A 410 -0.80 -4.41 -16.11
CA ARG A 410 -2.17 -4.81 -15.78
C ARG A 410 -2.95 -5.15 -17.04
N LYS A 411 -3.73 -6.22 -17.00
CA LYS A 411 -4.64 -6.61 -18.07
C LYS A 411 -5.57 -5.45 -18.50
N SER A 412 -6.01 -4.64 -17.55
CA SER A 412 -6.86 -3.46 -17.81
C SER A 412 -6.16 -2.30 -18.50
N ASN A 413 -4.83 -2.26 -18.52
CA ASN A 413 -4.03 -1.22 -19.16
C ASN A 413 -3.57 -1.61 -20.56
N MET A 414 -3.63 -2.90 -20.88
CA MET A 414 -3.22 -3.43 -22.18
C MET A 414 -3.94 -2.70 -23.31
N ILE A 415 -3.16 -2.28 -24.29
CA ILE A 415 -3.62 -1.54 -25.45
C ILE A 415 -3.72 -2.52 -26.62
N ILE A 416 -4.90 -2.59 -27.27
CA ILE A 416 -5.08 -3.43 -28.45
C ILE A 416 -4.92 -2.55 -29.69
N SER A 417 -3.71 -2.54 -30.26
CA SER A 417 -3.38 -1.70 -31.42
C SER A 417 -3.15 -2.52 -32.67
N GLY A 418 -4.07 -2.41 -33.63
CA GLY A 418 -4.01 -3.16 -34.90
C GLY A 418 -4.13 -4.68 -34.73
N GLY A 419 -4.81 -5.14 -33.67
CA GLY A 419 -4.95 -6.56 -33.32
C GLY A 419 -3.81 -7.14 -32.49
N GLU A 420 -2.79 -6.35 -32.18
CA GLU A 420 -1.65 -6.75 -31.36
C GLU A 420 -1.77 -6.18 -29.94
N ASN A 421 -1.38 -6.97 -28.95
CA ASN A 421 -1.32 -6.55 -27.56
C ASN A 421 -0.07 -5.72 -27.30
N VAL A 422 -0.25 -4.48 -26.83
CA VAL A 422 0.82 -3.58 -26.42
C VAL A 422 0.67 -3.32 -24.93
N TYR A 423 1.70 -3.64 -24.18
CA TYR A 423 1.76 -3.36 -22.75
C TYR A 423 2.36 -1.97 -22.53
N PRO A 424 1.62 -1.03 -21.91
CA PRO A 424 2.12 0.32 -21.61
C PRO A 424 3.51 0.35 -20.99
N SER A 425 3.77 -0.54 -20.04
CA SER A 425 5.05 -0.62 -19.33
C SER A 425 6.27 -0.81 -20.24
N GLU A 426 6.15 -1.58 -21.33
CA GLU A 426 7.25 -1.77 -22.30
C GLU A 426 7.60 -0.45 -23.00
N VAL A 427 6.58 0.35 -23.32
CA VAL A 427 6.76 1.66 -23.97
C VAL A 427 7.24 2.69 -22.95
N GLU A 428 6.73 2.62 -21.73
CA GLU A 428 7.14 3.46 -20.58
C GLU A 428 8.60 3.25 -20.21
N GLU A 429 9.09 2.01 -20.23
CA GLU A 429 10.50 1.68 -19.99
C GLU A 429 11.41 2.37 -21.01
N VAL A 430 11.06 2.27 -22.28
CA VAL A 430 11.85 2.90 -23.37
C VAL A 430 11.81 4.42 -23.28
N LEU A 431 10.65 5.04 -23.09
CA LEU A 431 10.51 6.49 -22.95
C LEU A 431 11.19 6.98 -21.67
N GLY A 432 11.03 6.27 -20.57
CA GLY A 432 11.63 6.59 -19.27
C GLY A 432 13.16 6.53 -19.26
N ALA A 433 13.77 5.76 -20.17
CA ALA A 433 15.22 5.71 -20.35
C ALA A 433 15.78 6.94 -21.07
N HIS A 434 14.93 7.83 -21.63
CA HIS A 434 15.41 9.07 -22.27
C HIS A 434 15.92 10.06 -21.21
N PRO A 435 17.11 10.68 -21.39
CA PRO A 435 17.73 11.52 -20.36
C PRO A 435 16.86 12.67 -19.84
N ALA A 436 16.05 13.26 -20.72
CA ALA A 436 15.17 14.38 -20.38
C ALA A 436 13.87 13.96 -19.64
N VAL A 437 13.54 12.66 -19.59
CA VAL A 437 12.29 12.17 -19.04
C VAL A 437 12.42 11.90 -17.54
N LYS A 438 11.57 12.57 -16.74
CA LYS A 438 11.41 12.33 -15.31
C LYS A 438 10.45 11.17 -15.05
N GLU A 439 9.29 11.23 -15.69
CA GLU A 439 8.21 10.26 -15.53
C GLU A 439 7.42 10.13 -16.83
N VAL A 440 6.84 8.98 -17.05
CA VAL A 440 6.05 8.68 -18.24
C VAL A 440 4.87 7.79 -17.87
N ALA A 441 3.76 7.98 -18.59
CA ALA A 441 2.63 7.08 -18.62
C ALA A 441 2.19 6.85 -20.06
N VAL A 442 1.78 5.63 -20.38
CA VAL A 442 1.30 5.26 -21.72
C VAL A 442 -0.13 4.75 -21.63
N VAL A 443 -0.98 5.23 -22.52
CA VAL A 443 -2.41 4.87 -22.57
C VAL A 443 -2.86 4.57 -24.00
N GLY A 444 -3.85 3.69 -24.14
CA GLY A 444 -4.54 3.47 -25.42
C GLY A 444 -5.64 4.51 -25.61
N LEU A 445 -5.59 5.26 -26.70
CA LEU A 445 -6.66 6.17 -27.12
C LEU A 445 -7.41 5.58 -28.30
N PRO A 446 -8.74 5.79 -28.40
CA PRO A 446 -9.52 5.32 -29.55
C PRO A 446 -8.93 5.79 -30.88
N ASP A 447 -8.87 4.91 -31.86
CA ASP A 447 -8.33 5.18 -33.18
C ASP A 447 -9.10 4.40 -34.26
N ALA A 448 -9.56 5.07 -35.30
CA ALA A 448 -10.38 4.47 -36.33
C ALA A 448 -9.66 3.36 -37.15
N LYS A 449 -8.33 3.48 -37.28
CA LYS A 449 -7.50 2.55 -38.04
C LYS A 449 -6.97 1.39 -37.18
N TRP A 450 -6.59 1.67 -35.94
CA TRP A 450 -5.87 0.74 -35.10
C TRP A 450 -6.73 0.14 -33.98
N GLY A 451 -7.99 0.58 -33.82
CA GLY A 451 -8.83 0.29 -32.67
C GLY A 451 -8.42 1.16 -31.48
N GLU A 452 -7.18 0.97 -31.01
CA GLU A 452 -6.50 1.88 -30.08
C GLU A 452 -5.13 2.28 -30.62
N ARG A 453 -4.78 3.56 -30.46
CA ARG A 453 -3.42 4.07 -30.69
C ARG A 453 -2.66 4.20 -29.39
N VAL A 454 -1.40 3.85 -29.40
CA VAL A 454 -0.48 4.05 -28.28
C VAL A 454 -0.19 5.54 -28.15
N HIS A 455 -0.44 6.12 -26.95
CA HIS A 455 -0.19 7.52 -26.63
C HIS A 455 0.65 7.64 -25.38
N GLY A 456 1.80 8.34 -25.49
CA GLY A 456 2.69 8.63 -24.37
C GLY A 456 2.35 9.95 -23.70
N VAL A 457 2.46 10.02 -22.38
CA VAL A 457 2.38 11.26 -21.59
C VAL A 457 3.64 11.36 -20.76
N VAL A 458 4.39 12.44 -20.92
CA VAL A 458 5.75 12.59 -20.39
C VAL A 458 5.84 13.83 -19.50
N VAL A 459 6.49 13.67 -18.36
CA VAL A 459 6.96 14.77 -17.50
C VAL A 459 8.48 14.88 -17.65
N LEU A 460 8.98 16.09 -17.90
CA LEU A 460 10.41 16.31 -18.08
C LEU A 460 11.13 16.55 -16.74
N ARG A 461 12.42 16.25 -16.73
CA ARG A 461 13.32 16.62 -15.62
C ARG A 461 13.57 18.14 -15.64
N GLY A 462 13.71 18.73 -14.48
CA GLY A 462 14.06 20.15 -14.35
C GLY A 462 15.36 20.49 -15.10
N GLY A 463 15.33 21.56 -15.90
CA GLY A 463 16.46 22.00 -16.70
C GLY A 463 16.66 21.27 -18.03
N PHE A 464 15.82 20.29 -18.35
CA PHE A 464 15.84 19.62 -19.64
C PHE A 464 14.70 20.10 -20.54
N SER A 465 14.94 20.07 -21.85
CA SER A 465 13.93 20.30 -22.89
C SER A 465 14.05 19.22 -23.96
N THR A 466 12.94 18.79 -24.48
CA THR A 466 12.81 17.91 -25.65
C THR A 466 11.44 18.14 -26.28
N ILE A 467 11.24 17.67 -27.47
CA ILE A 467 9.98 17.79 -28.20
C ILE A 467 9.42 16.42 -28.55
N GLU A 468 8.14 16.36 -28.84
CA GLU A 468 7.44 15.13 -29.20
C GLU A 468 8.19 14.32 -30.27
N THR A 469 8.63 14.99 -31.34
CA THR A 469 9.32 14.33 -32.47
C THR A 469 10.62 13.64 -32.07
N GLU A 470 11.39 14.19 -31.14
CA GLU A 470 12.63 13.60 -30.64
C GLU A 470 12.33 12.32 -29.83
N LEU A 471 11.34 12.38 -28.96
CA LEU A 471 10.87 11.22 -28.19
C LEU A 471 10.29 10.12 -29.10
N MET A 472 9.60 10.49 -30.17
CA MET A 472 9.09 9.58 -31.18
C MET A 472 10.22 8.88 -31.95
N VAL A 473 11.29 9.61 -32.31
CA VAL A 473 12.50 9.04 -32.93
C VAL A 473 13.19 8.08 -31.96
N TRP A 474 13.34 8.47 -30.69
CA TRP A 474 13.91 7.63 -29.64
C TRP A 474 13.19 6.26 -29.54
N CYS A 475 11.85 6.28 -29.56
CA CYS A 475 11.04 5.06 -29.55
C CYS A 475 11.17 4.26 -30.85
N ARG A 476 11.30 4.93 -31.99
CA ARG A 476 11.39 4.26 -33.31
C ARG A 476 12.59 3.34 -33.41
N GLU A 477 13.69 3.71 -32.80
CA GLU A 477 14.94 2.94 -32.82
C GLU A 477 14.92 1.74 -31.86
N ARG A 478 13.97 1.71 -30.89
CA ARG A 478 14.00 0.78 -29.76
C ARG A 478 12.75 -0.10 -29.63
N LEU A 479 11.67 0.25 -30.32
CA LEU A 479 10.39 -0.47 -30.24
C LEU A 479 9.95 -1.00 -31.61
N ALA A 480 9.30 -2.16 -31.59
CA ALA A 480 8.59 -2.71 -32.74
C ALA A 480 7.50 -1.75 -33.24
N GLY A 481 7.22 -1.75 -34.53
CA GLY A 481 6.37 -0.76 -35.18
C GLY A 481 4.97 -0.58 -34.55
N TYR A 482 4.35 -1.67 -34.11
CA TYR A 482 3.02 -1.67 -33.49
C TYR A 482 3.03 -1.13 -32.05
N LYS A 483 4.16 -1.22 -31.34
CA LYS A 483 4.35 -0.72 -29.95
C LYS A 483 4.68 0.77 -29.88
N ARG A 484 5.07 1.38 -31.01
CA ARG A 484 5.54 2.79 -31.03
C ARG A 484 4.39 3.73 -30.72
N PRO A 485 4.60 4.72 -29.83
CA PRO A 485 3.63 5.79 -29.64
C PRO A 485 3.29 6.47 -30.96
N ARG A 486 2.02 6.75 -31.17
CA ARG A 486 1.53 7.54 -32.33
C ARG A 486 1.45 9.02 -32.01
N SER A 487 1.48 9.37 -30.74
CA SER A 487 1.53 10.73 -30.23
C SER A 487 2.10 10.74 -28.81
N ILE A 488 2.74 11.85 -28.44
CA ILE A 488 3.31 12.06 -27.09
C ILE A 488 2.92 13.46 -26.62
N ALA A 489 2.33 13.56 -25.44
CA ALA A 489 2.08 14.81 -24.76
C ALA A 489 3.14 15.05 -23.69
N ILE A 490 3.67 16.26 -23.62
CA ILE A 490 4.54 16.69 -22.54
C ILE A 490 3.72 17.58 -21.61
N ILE A 491 3.64 17.19 -20.32
CA ILE A 491 2.81 17.88 -19.32
C ILE A 491 3.64 18.30 -18.10
N PRO A 492 3.19 19.32 -17.35
CA PRO A 492 3.73 19.63 -16.02
C PRO A 492 3.56 18.48 -15.03
N ASP A 493 4.45 18.41 -14.04
CA ASP A 493 4.47 17.34 -13.03
C ASP A 493 3.17 17.25 -12.20
N GLU A 494 2.59 18.40 -11.89
CA GLU A 494 1.33 18.54 -11.14
C GLU A 494 0.10 18.05 -11.91
N GLU A 495 0.17 17.95 -13.23
CA GLU A 495 -0.93 17.45 -14.07
C GLU A 495 -0.94 15.91 -14.16
N MET A 496 0.14 15.23 -13.78
CA MET A 496 0.20 13.78 -13.78
C MET A 496 -0.66 13.22 -12.65
N PRO A 497 -1.75 12.51 -12.93
CA PRO A 497 -2.63 12.00 -11.89
C PRO A 497 -1.99 10.81 -11.17
N ARG A 498 -1.85 10.90 -9.84
CA ARG A 498 -1.24 9.86 -9.00
C ARG A 498 -2.15 9.44 -7.85
N THR A 499 -1.96 8.21 -7.39
CA THR A 499 -2.56 7.73 -6.15
C THR A 499 -1.87 8.35 -4.93
N ALA A 500 -2.44 8.11 -3.75
CA ALA A 500 -1.81 8.48 -2.48
C ALA A 500 -0.40 7.90 -2.27
N THR A 501 -0.11 6.78 -2.90
CA THR A 501 1.21 6.11 -2.87
C THR A 501 2.13 6.58 -4.00
N GLY A 502 1.74 7.60 -4.78
CA GLY A 502 2.52 8.15 -5.89
C GLY A 502 2.41 7.38 -7.21
N LYS A 503 1.58 6.34 -7.30
CA LYS A 503 1.39 5.54 -8.51
C LYS A 503 0.54 6.29 -9.53
N VAL A 504 0.98 6.35 -10.80
CA VAL A 504 0.22 6.96 -11.90
C VAL A 504 -1.12 6.27 -12.12
N GLN A 505 -2.16 7.06 -12.32
CA GLN A 505 -3.53 6.60 -12.56
C GLN A 505 -3.88 6.64 -14.04
N HIS A 506 -3.45 5.64 -14.81
CA HIS A 506 -3.63 5.54 -16.27
C HIS A 506 -5.08 5.78 -16.72
N ARG A 507 -6.07 5.25 -15.97
CA ARG A 507 -7.48 5.44 -16.29
C ARG A 507 -7.92 6.89 -16.24
N ILE A 508 -7.48 7.64 -15.22
CA ILE A 508 -7.80 9.06 -15.09
C ILE A 508 -7.13 9.84 -16.20
N LEU A 509 -5.88 9.51 -16.49
CA LEU A 509 -5.12 10.12 -17.58
C LEU A 509 -5.82 9.89 -18.94
N LYS A 510 -6.16 8.63 -19.26
CA LYS A 510 -6.91 8.26 -20.47
C LYS A 510 -8.23 9.04 -20.58
N SER A 511 -9.00 9.13 -19.49
CA SER A 511 -10.28 9.86 -19.48
C SER A 511 -10.12 11.36 -19.72
N ARG A 512 -9.11 12.00 -19.11
CA ARG A 512 -8.82 13.43 -19.31
C ARG A 512 -8.45 13.74 -20.77
N ILE A 513 -7.57 12.92 -21.35
CA ILE A 513 -7.13 13.09 -22.73
C ILE A 513 -8.27 12.86 -23.71
N ALA A 514 -9.10 11.83 -23.50
CA ALA A 514 -10.26 11.56 -24.34
C ALA A 514 -11.29 12.70 -24.33
N GLN A 515 -11.40 13.45 -23.23
CA GLN A 515 -12.29 14.62 -23.13
C GLN A 515 -11.73 15.86 -23.85
N THR A 516 -10.40 15.98 -23.98
CA THR A 516 -9.73 17.14 -24.59
C THR A 516 -9.50 16.98 -26.10
N GLN A 517 -9.58 15.75 -26.61
CA GLN A 517 -9.48 15.47 -28.04
C GLN A 517 -10.86 15.05 -28.57
N PRO A 518 -11.55 15.90 -29.38
CA PRO A 518 -12.78 15.46 -30.05
C PRO A 518 -12.47 14.25 -30.94
N ALA A 519 -13.39 13.30 -30.95
CA ALA A 519 -13.32 12.13 -31.84
C ALA A 519 -13.24 12.65 -33.30
N ASN A 520 -12.11 12.40 -33.94
CA ASN A 520 -11.96 12.56 -35.39
C ASN A 520 -12.45 11.31 -36.11
#